data_097933080e8111b0fce79d7a95d6e5a5
#
_entry.id   097933080e8111b0fce79d7a95d6e5a5
#
_cell.length_a   1.000
_cell.length_b   1.000
_cell.length_c   1.000
_cell.angle_alpha   90.00
_cell.angle_beta   90.00
_cell.angle_gamma   90.00
#
_symmetry.space_group_name_H-M   'P 1'
#
loop_
_entity.id
_entity.type
_entity.pdbx_description
1 polymer ?
#
loop_
_entity_poly.entity_id
_entity_poly.type
_entity_poly.pdbx_seq_one_letter_code
_entity_poly.pdbx_strand_id
1 'polypeptide(L)'
;MSTLAIEIRMSVAESVSVTNDTLSVNLNDGRTILVPTAWYPRLLHATPIERKKWRLIGRGHGIHWEDIDEDISIEGLLAGKQSGESQTSFKKWLEVRQTRITKRTTGHAKK
;
A
#
# COMPACT_ATOMS: atom_id res chain seq x y z
N MET A 1 16.89 -19.87 22.52
CA MET A 1 16.35 -18.85 21.61
C MET A 1 15.81 -19.50 20.36
N SER A 2 14.67 -19.05 19.89
CA SER A 2 14.01 -19.66 18.76
C SER A 2 14.54 -19.13 17.42
N THR A 3 15.04 -20.04 16.58
CA THR A 3 15.42 -19.75 15.20
C THR A 3 14.23 -19.20 14.43
N LEU A 4 13.04 -19.72 14.72
CA LEU A 4 11.80 -19.30 14.09
C LEU A 4 11.51 -17.82 14.33
N ALA A 5 11.73 -17.32 15.55
CA ALA A 5 11.52 -15.90 15.85
C ALA A 5 12.47 -15.01 15.07
N ILE A 6 13.72 -15.43 14.89
CA ILE A 6 14.71 -14.72 14.10
C ILE A 6 14.27 -14.69 12.61
N GLU A 7 13.85 -15.83 12.10
CA GLU A 7 13.39 -15.96 10.72
C GLU A 7 12.21 -15.03 10.42
N ILE A 8 11.24 -14.99 11.32
CA ILE A 8 10.08 -14.11 11.17
C ILE A 8 10.52 -12.63 11.12
N ARG A 9 11.43 -12.24 12.00
CA ARG A 9 11.94 -10.86 12.05
C ARG A 9 12.74 -10.50 10.81
N MET A 10 13.37 -11.48 10.18
CA MET A 10 14.21 -11.26 9.01
C MET A 10 13.43 -11.39 7.70
N SER A 11 12.16 -11.78 7.75
CA SER A 11 11.35 -11.86 6.53
C SER A 11 11.11 -10.49 5.96
N VAL A 12 11.46 -10.31 4.70
CA VAL A 12 11.35 -9.03 4.00
C VAL A 12 10.64 -9.24 2.67
N ALA A 13 10.08 -8.16 2.16
CA ALA A 13 9.43 -8.18 0.86
C ALA A 13 10.45 -8.19 -0.27
N GLU A 14 10.13 -8.89 -1.34
CA GLU A 14 10.90 -8.86 -2.57
C GLU A 14 10.14 -8.19 -3.71
N SER A 15 8.83 -8.45 -3.79
CA SER A 15 8.00 -7.86 -4.83
C SER A 15 6.57 -7.71 -4.35
N VAL A 16 5.84 -6.82 -5.00
CA VAL A 16 4.48 -6.44 -4.62
C VAL A 16 3.62 -6.36 -5.86
N SER A 17 2.37 -6.80 -5.74
CA SER A 17 1.37 -6.66 -6.79
C SER A 17 0.05 -6.28 -6.15
N VAL A 18 -0.66 -5.33 -6.76
CA VAL A 18 -1.94 -4.85 -6.24
C VAL A 18 -2.97 -4.87 -7.35
N THR A 19 -4.06 -5.59 -7.10
CA THR A 19 -5.25 -5.57 -7.97
C THR A 19 -6.38 -4.88 -7.23
N ASN A 20 -7.56 -4.78 -7.84
CA ASN A 20 -8.73 -4.25 -7.16
C ASN A 20 -9.11 -5.09 -5.93
N ASP A 21 -8.82 -6.37 -5.95
CA ASP A 21 -9.26 -7.31 -4.92
C ASP A 21 -8.16 -7.69 -3.94
N THR A 22 -6.93 -7.80 -4.41
CA THR A 22 -5.86 -8.44 -3.63
C THR A 22 -4.56 -7.65 -3.67
N LEU A 23 -3.98 -7.48 -2.49
CA LEU A 23 -2.59 -7.06 -2.31
C LEU A 23 -1.77 -8.33 -2.09
N SER A 24 -0.79 -8.57 -2.96
CA SER A 24 0.11 -9.73 -2.91
C SER A 24 1.53 -9.27 -2.63
N VAL A 25 2.17 -9.87 -1.64
CA VAL A 25 3.56 -9.54 -1.30
C VAL A 25 4.37 -10.83 -1.28
N ASN A 26 5.36 -10.91 -2.13
CA ASN A 26 6.29 -12.04 -2.13
C ASN A 26 7.44 -11.76 -1.16
N LEU A 27 7.69 -12.72 -0.29
CA LEU A 27 8.75 -12.60 0.72
C LEU A 27 10.01 -13.35 0.29
N ASN A 28 11.13 -12.95 0.86
CA ASN A 28 12.43 -13.54 0.57
C ASN A 28 12.54 -15.01 0.97
N ASP A 29 11.66 -15.50 1.84
CA ASP A 29 11.67 -16.90 2.30
C ASP A 29 10.78 -17.80 1.44
N GLY A 30 10.23 -17.29 0.34
CA GLY A 30 9.40 -18.07 -0.57
C GLY A 30 7.90 -17.99 -0.30
N ARG A 31 7.49 -17.39 0.80
CA ARG A 31 6.07 -17.22 1.10
C ARG A 31 5.50 -16.03 0.32
N THR A 32 4.21 -16.10 0.06
CA THR A 32 3.44 -14.97 -0.49
C THR A 32 2.32 -14.64 0.48
N ILE A 33 2.20 -13.38 0.82
CA ILE A 33 1.10 -12.91 1.66
C ILE A 33 0.03 -12.31 0.75
N LEU A 34 -1.20 -12.77 0.91
CA LEU A 34 -2.35 -12.24 0.18
C LEU A 34 -3.33 -11.64 1.18
N VAL A 35 -3.67 -10.38 1.00
CA VAL A 35 -4.68 -9.72 1.83
C VAL A 35 -5.63 -8.92 0.93
N PRO A 36 -6.86 -8.66 1.39
CA PRO A 36 -7.78 -7.84 0.61
C PRO A 36 -7.25 -6.41 0.43
N THR A 37 -7.28 -5.90 -0.79
CA THR A 37 -6.90 -4.51 -1.06
C THR A 37 -7.77 -3.55 -0.25
N ALA A 38 -9.01 -3.93 0.02
CA ALA A 38 -9.95 -3.13 0.82
C ALA A 38 -9.48 -2.86 2.24
N TRP A 39 -8.51 -3.64 2.75
CA TRP A 39 -7.91 -3.35 4.06
C TRP A 39 -7.13 -2.03 4.07
N TYR A 40 -6.77 -1.52 2.89
CA TYR A 40 -5.98 -0.31 2.72
C TYR A 40 -6.73 0.63 1.77
N PRO A 41 -7.60 1.49 2.30
CA PRO A 41 -8.48 2.32 1.46
C PRO A 41 -7.77 3.16 0.42
N ARG A 42 -6.58 3.69 0.72
CA ARG A 42 -5.82 4.46 -0.26
C ARG A 42 -5.39 3.60 -1.43
N LEU A 43 -4.99 2.35 -1.18
CA LEU A 43 -4.65 1.41 -2.25
C LEU A 43 -5.88 1.04 -3.07
N LEU A 44 -7.01 0.85 -2.41
CA LEU A 44 -8.26 0.51 -3.08
C LEU A 44 -8.68 1.60 -4.06
N HIS A 45 -8.48 2.86 -3.69
CA HIS A 45 -8.86 4.00 -4.52
C HIS A 45 -7.73 4.50 -5.42
N ALA A 46 -6.58 3.86 -5.39
CA ALA A 46 -5.45 4.20 -6.24
C ALA A 46 -5.69 3.75 -7.68
N THR A 47 -5.06 4.45 -8.62
CA THR A 47 -5.06 4.02 -10.02
C THR A 47 -4.10 2.84 -10.20
N PRO A 48 -4.25 2.07 -11.30
CA PRO A 48 -3.29 1.00 -11.59
C PRO A 48 -1.85 1.50 -11.69
N ILE A 49 -1.64 2.70 -12.21
CA ILE A 49 -0.31 3.31 -12.30
C ILE A 49 0.25 3.58 -10.92
N GLU A 50 -0.55 4.18 -10.04
CA GLU A 50 -0.15 4.47 -8.67
C GLU A 50 0.20 3.21 -7.90
N ARG A 51 -0.58 2.15 -8.09
CA ARG A 51 -0.36 0.85 -7.44
C ARG A 51 0.95 0.19 -7.85
N LYS A 52 1.46 0.50 -9.02
CA LYS A 52 2.73 -0.03 -9.52
C LYS A 52 3.94 0.75 -9.02
N LYS A 53 3.73 1.93 -8.49
CA LYS A 53 4.81 2.80 -8.01
C LYS A 53 5.09 2.56 -6.53
N TRP A 54 5.36 1.31 -6.19
CA TRP A 54 5.79 0.95 -4.85
C TRP A 54 7.30 0.89 -4.80
N ARG A 55 7.84 1.09 -3.61
CA ARG A 55 9.26 0.84 -3.35
C ARG A 55 9.41 0.24 -1.96
N LEU A 56 10.47 -0.52 -1.79
CA LEU A 56 10.76 -1.12 -0.50
C LEU A 56 11.51 -0.11 0.37
N ILE A 57 11.14 -0.06 1.64
CA ILE A 57 11.78 0.79 2.63
C ILE A 57 12.22 -0.09 3.80
N GLY A 58 13.17 0.44 4.61
CA GLY A 58 13.64 -0.32 5.77
C GLY A 58 14.23 -1.67 5.38
N ARG A 59 14.98 -1.73 4.29
CA ARG A 59 15.60 -2.98 3.81
C ARG A 59 14.58 -4.07 3.52
N GLY A 60 13.39 -3.69 3.02
CA GLY A 60 12.35 -4.64 2.69
C GLY A 60 11.41 -4.98 3.83
N HIS A 61 11.56 -4.37 4.99
CA HIS A 61 10.62 -4.55 6.10
C HIS A 61 9.34 -3.75 5.91
N GLY A 62 9.35 -2.78 5.01
CA GLY A 62 8.19 -1.98 4.68
C GLY A 62 8.06 -1.74 3.19
N ILE A 63 6.86 -1.34 2.79
CA ILE A 63 6.52 -0.99 1.41
C ILE A 63 5.93 0.42 1.44
N HIS A 64 6.38 1.26 0.52
CA HIS A 64 5.89 2.63 0.41
C HIS A 64 5.36 2.90 -0.99
N TRP A 65 4.19 3.54 -1.06
CA TRP A 65 3.61 4.05 -2.30
C TRP A 65 3.64 5.58 -2.24
N GLU A 66 4.53 6.17 -3.04
CA GLU A 66 4.80 7.61 -3.01
C GLU A 66 3.58 8.45 -3.36
N ASP A 67 2.90 8.09 -4.46
CA ASP A 67 1.81 8.91 -5.00
C ASP A 67 0.58 8.98 -4.10
N ILE A 68 0.39 8.00 -3.24
CA ILE A 68 -0.77 7.96 -2.33
C ILE A 68 -0.36 8.06 -0.87
N ASP A 69 0.94 8.23 -0.62
CA ASP A 69 1.50 8.33 0.72
C ASP A 69 1.02 7.20 1.64
N GLU A 70 1.21 5.96 1.18
CA GLU A 70 0.84 4.77 1.93
C GLU A 70 2.08 3.98 2.33
N ASP A 71 2.14 3.58 3.60
CA ASP A 71 3.20 2.72 4.13
C ASP A 71 2.58 1.47 4.73
N ILE A 72 3.14 0.32 4.39
CA ILE A 72 2.69 -0.95 4.95
C ILE A 72 3.91 -1.72 5.45
N SER A 73 3.86 -2.17 6.71
CA SER A 73 4.94 -2.98 7.26
C SER A 73 4.68 -4.46 6.99
N ILE A 74 5.74 -5.22 6.72
CA ILE A 74 5.63 -6.66 6.55
C ILE A 74 5.17 -7.32 7.85
N GLU A 75 5.71 -6.85 8.98
CA GLU A 75 5.28 -7.34 10.29
C GLU A 75 3.78 -7.13 10.50
N GLY A 76 3.27 -5.96 10.11
CA GLY A 76 1.83 -5.68 10.20
C GLY A 76 1.01 -6.60 9.32
N LEU A 77 1.46 -6.87 8.09
CA LEU A 77 0.78 -7.81 7.20
C LEU A 77 0.73 -9.21 7.79
N LEU A 78 1.86 -9.68 8.32
CA LEU A 78 1.93 -11.01 8.93
C LEU A 78 1.03 -11.12 10.16
N ALA A 79 0.84 -10.02 10.87
CA ALA A 79 -0.04 -9.97 12.04
C ALA A 79 -1.52 -9.74 11.68
N GLY A 80 -1.84 -9.58 10.40
CA GLY A 80 -3.20 -9.33 9.95
C GLY A 80 -3.72 -7.94 10.25
N LYS A 81 -2.83 -6.97 10.40
CA LYS A 81 -3.23 -5.58 10.69
C LYS A 81 -3.71 -4.89 9.43
N GLN A 82 -4.85 -4.23 9.55
CA GLN A 82 -5.41 -3.39 8.49
C GLN A 82 -4.90 -1.95 8.63
N SER A 83 -5.28 -1.09 7.69
CA SER A 83 -4.93 0.32 7.75
C SER A 83 -5.42 0.94 9.06
N GLY A 84 -4.55 1.70 9.72
CA GLY A 84 -4.92 2.45 10.91
C GLY A 84 -5.44 3.85 10.60
N GLU A 85 -5.59 4.19 9.33
CA GLU A 85 -6.05 5.52 8.94
C GLU A 85 -7.50 5.76 9.36
N SER A 86 -7.77 6.92 9.99
CA SER A 86 -9.12 7.28 10.38
C SER A 86 -9.96 7.61 9.14
N GLN A 87 -11.29 7.49 9.28
CA GLN A 87 -12.18 7.86 8.19
C GLN A 87 -12.06 9.34 7.85
N THR A 88 -11.84 10.19 8.84
CA THR A 88 -11.66 11.62 8.64
C THR A 88 -10.42 11.91 7.78
N SER A 89 -9.30 11.28 8.10
CA SER A 89 -8.07 11.43 7.34
C SER A 89 -8.25 10.94 5.91
N PHE A 90 -8.83 9.78 5.74
CA PHE A 90 -9.08 9.20 4.43
C PHE A 90 -10.00 10.08 3.58
N LYS A 91 -11.05 10.60 4.19
CA LYS A 91 -11.99 11.48 3.52
C LYS A 91 -11.30 12.75 3.02
N LYS A 92 -10.44 13.35 3.84
CA LYS A 92 -9.64 14.51 3.43
C LYS A 92 -8.74 14.18 2.25
N TRP A 93 -8.11 13.03 2.29
CA TRP A 93 -7.25 12.58 1.20
C TRP A 93 -8.05 12.45 -0.11
N LEU A 94 -9.23 11.85 -0.04
CA LEU A 94 -10.12 11.72 -1.21
C LEU A 94 -10.54 13.09 -1.74
N GLU A 95 -10.88 14.03 -0.87
CA GLU A 95 -11.30 15.38 -1.27
C GLU A 95 -10.17 16.09 -2.00
N VAL A 96 -8.94 15.99 -1.51
CA VAL A 96 -7.78 16.61 -2.16
C VAL A 96 -7.58 16.02 -3.55
N ARG A 97 -7.68 14.70 -3.69
CA ARG A 97 -7.56 14.02 -4.97
C ARG A 97 -8.64 14.50 -5.94
N GLN A 98 -9.87 14.56 -5.49
CA GLN A 98 -11.01 14.98 -6.30
C GLN A 98 -10.83 16.42 -6.77
N THR A 99 -10.38 17.31 -5.90
CA THR A 99 -10.12 18.69 -6.23
C THR A 99 -9.05 18.82 -7.32
N ARG A 100 -7.96 18.05 -7.20
CA ARG A 100 -6.89 18.04 -8.21
C ARG A 100 -7.41 17.58 -9.57
N ILE A 101 -8.19 16.51 -9.59
CA ILE A 101 -8.77 15.98 -10.82
C ILE A 101 -9.72 17.00 -11.45
N THR A 102 -10.58 17.62 -10.65
CA THR A 102 -11.51 18.63 -11.10
C THR A 102 -10.78 19.84 -11.67
N LYS A 103 -9.73 20.31 -11.01
CA LYS A 103 -8.92 21.42 -11.51
C LYS A 103 -8.30 21.12 -12.86
N ARG A 104 -7.74 19.94 -13.02
CA ARG A 104 -7.13 19.54 -14.30
C ARG A 104 -8.17 19.50 -15.41
N THR A 105 -9.32 18.93 -15.14
CA THR A 105 -10.41 18.82 -16.09
C THR A 105 -10.92 20.20 -16.47
N THR A 106 -11.12 21.08 -15.50
CA THR A 106 -11.56 22.44 -15.73
C THR A 106 -10.54 23.21 -16.56
N GLY A 107 -9.26 23.07 -16.27
CA GLY A 107 -8.21 23.70 -17.05
C GLY A 107 -8.20 23.27 -18.49
N HIS A 108 -8.44 21.99 -18.75
CA HIS A 108 -8.57 21.42 -20.09
C HIS A 108 -9.80 21.98 -20.81
N ALA A 109 -10.92 22.01 -20.13
CA ALA A 109 -12.18 22.47 -20.72
C ALA A 109 -12.16 23.91 -21.18
N LYS A 110 -11.33 24.74 -20.59
CA LYS A 110 -11.22 26.15 -20.95
C LYS A 110 -10.49 26.41 -22.27
N LYS A 111 -9.87 25.40 -22.79
CA LYS A 111 -9.24 25.50 -24.09
C LYS A 111 -10.24 25.22 -25.20
#